data_e97b763ee6693435c1dfcaa34c95f104
#
_entry.id   e97b763ee6693435c1dfcaa34c95f104
#
_cell.length_a   1.000
_cell.length_b   1.000
_cell.length_c   1.000
_cell.angle_alpha   90.00
_cell.angle_beta   90.00
_cell.angle_gamma   90.00
#
_symmetry.space_group_name_H-M   'P 1'
#
loop_
_entity.id
_entity.type
_entity.pdbx_description
1 polymer ?
#
loop_
_entity_poly.entity_id
_entity_poly.type
_entity_poly.pdbx_seq_one_letter_code
_entity_poly.pdbx_strand_id
1 'polypeptide(L)'
;MIRLGEKQILNVVRIKDFGIYVGDEEEKVLLPRKYVPEGTRIGDSLEVFVYRDSSDRLIATTEEPALTLGQIGLLCVKEISKIGAFLDWGLEKDLLLPYKEQTVQVRPGKSYPVALYIDKSKRLCATMKIYDYLATDSPYTKDAMIQGIVYQVNPNLGVFVAVDGKYHGMIPKKNVHGQFRVGDKVQARVVHVREDGKLELSLRERVEFQIDKDAAVVMDVLESYDGVLPFSEKASPEVIERELNMSKAAFKRAVGHLLKTKKIQIDQHKIRINVEK
;
A
#
# COMPACT_ATOMS: atom_id res chain seq x y z
N MET A 1 33.72 0.76 -4.84
CA MET A 1 33.20 1.47 -3.62
C MET A 1 31.97 0.74 -3.09
N ILE A 2 32.03 0.30 -1.86
CA ILE A 2 30.94 -0.45 -1.18
C ILE A 2 29.84 0.54 -0.73
N ARG A 3 28.57 0.25 -1.09
CA ARG A 3 27.43 1.13 -0.82
C ARG A 3 26.62 0.62 0.38
N LEU A 4 26.49 1.48 1.38
CA LEU A 4 25.74 1.21 2.60
C LEU A 4 24.22 1.25 2.33
N GLY A 5 23.49 0.24 2.80
CA GLY A 5 22.02 0.17 2.66
C GLY A 5 21.53 -0.32 1.30
N GLU A 6 22.40 -0.86 0.47
CA GLU A 6 22.08 -1.36 -0.87
C GLU A 6 22.48 -2.83 -1.05
N LYS A 7 21.71 -3.54 -1.88
CA LYS A 7 22.13 -4.83 -2.43
C LYS A 7 23.13 -4.60 -3.54
N GLN A 8 24.18 -5.37 -3.56
CA GLN A 8 25.24 -5.25 -4.55
C GLN A 8 25.98 -6.57 -4.70
N ILE A 9 26.52 -6.81 -5.89
CA ILE A 9 27.35 -7.99 -6.17
C ILE A 9 28.78 -7.65 -5.82
N LEU A 10 29.38 -8.42 -4.91
CA LEU A 10 30.76 -8.29 -4.48
C LEU A 10 31.51 -9.62 -4.64
N ASN A 11 32.81 -9.54 -4.99
CA ASN A 11 33.63 -10.74 -5.15
C ASN A 11 34.25 -11.18 -3.83
N VAL A 12 34.36 -12.48 -3.64
CA VAL A 12 35.05 -13.08 -2.48
C VAL A 12 36.55 -12.91 -2.65
N VAL A 13 37.16 -12.09 -1.81
CA VAL A 13 38.60 -11.80 -1.88
C VAL A 13 39.41 -12.56 -0.83
N ARG A 14 38.77 -13.00 0.27
CA ARG A 14 39.48 -13.72 1.34
C ARG A 14 38.55 -14.58 2.16
N ILE A 15 39.01 -15.77 2.55
CA ILE A 15 38.30 -16.71 3.44
C ILE A 15 39.01 -16.77 4.79
N LYS A 16 38.24 -16.79 5.90
CA LYS A 16 38.65 -16.92 7.29
C LYS A 16 37.69 -17.83 8.03
N ASP A 17 38.07 -18.32 9.21
CA ASP A 17 37.24 -19.23 10.03
C ASP A 17 35.93 -18.60 10.48
N PHE A 18 35.91 -17.29 10.74
CA PHE A 18 34.74 -16.53 11.19
C PHE A 18 33.88 -15.94 10.06
N GLY A 19 34.28 -16.12 8.79
CA GLY A 19 33.55 -15.61 7.63
C GLY A 19 34.46 -15.32 6.45
N ILE A 20 33.91 -14.64 5.45
CA ILE A 20 34.65 -14.25 4.25
C ILE A 20 34.69 -12.73 4.10
N TYR A 21 35.68 -12.21 3.40
CA TYR A 21 35.70 -10.82 2.97
C TYR A 21 35.26 -10.72 1.52
N VAL A 22 34.29 -9.86 1.26
CA VAL A 22 33.77 -9.57 -0.07
C VAL A 22 34.05 -8.11 -0.45
N GLY A 23 34.36 -7.85 -1.73
CA GLY A 23 34.75 -6.53 -2.23
C GLY A 23 35.87 -6.61 -3.25
N ASP A 24 36.84 -5.73 -3.10
CA ASP A 24 38.07 -5.68 -3.90
C ASP A 24 39.32 -5.56 -3.00
N GLU A 25 40.50 -5.29 -3.59
CA GLU A 25 41.76 -5.15 -2.84
C GLU A 25 41.76 -3.89 -1.96
N GLU A 26 41.08 -2.81 -2.40
CA GLU A 26 41.10 -1.50 -1.74
C GLU A 26 39.99 -1.43 -0.67
N GLU A 27 38.79 -1.95 -0.97
CA GLU A 27 37.64 -1.86 -0.10
C GLU A 27 36.96 -3.23 0.04
N LYS A 28 36.90 -3.76 1.25
CA LYS A 28 36.28 -5.06 1.55
C LYS A 28 35.51 -5.04 2.84
N VAL A 29 34.43 -5.79 2.90
CA VAL A 29 33.55 -5.93 4.03
C VAL A 29 33.43 -7.39 4.46
N LEU A 30 33.29 -7.64 5.76
CA LEU A 30 33.12 -8.97 6.31
C LEU A 30 31.68 -9.47 6.05
N LEU A 31 31.57 -10.66 5.47
CA LEU A 31 30.37 -11.50 5.46
C LEU A 31 30.56 -12.60 6.50
N PRO A 32 29.86 -12.57 7.65
CA PRO A 32 29.98 -13.58 8.70
C PRO A 32 29.67 -15.00 8.20
N ARG A 33 30.34 -16.00 8.79
CA ARG A 33 30.23 -17.40 8.37
C ARG A 33 28.80 -17.91 8.27
N LYS A 34 27.91 -17.50 9.17
CA LYS A 34 26.50 -17.90 9.17
C LYS A 34 25.70 -17.47 7.94
N TYR A 35 26.21 -16.46 7.22
CA TYR A 35 25.60 -15.91 6.00
C TYR A 35 26.32 -16.34 4.72
N VAL A 36 27.39 -17.14 4.84
CA VAL A 36 28.18 -17.60 3.68
C VAL A 36 27.51 -18.83 3.07
N PRO A 37 27.13 -18.79 1.77
CA PRO A 37 26.58 -19.96 1.08
C PRO A 37 27.59 -21.13 1.08
N GLU A 38 27.08 -22.37 1.17
CA GLU A 38 27.93 -23.57 1.09
C GLU A 38 28.67 -23.63 -0.24
N GLY A 39 29.91 -24.06 -0.19
CA GLY A 39 30.77 -24.23 -1.38
C GLY A 39 31.39 -22.93 -1.90
N THR A 40 31.21 -21.79 -1.24
CA THR A 40 31.79 -20.50 -1.65
C THR A 40 33.32 -20.56 -1.71
N ARG A 41 33.91 -20.04 -2.79
CA ARG A 41 35.36 -19.99 -3.07
C ARG A 41 35.83 -18.57 -3.30
N ILE A 42 37.13 -18.34 -3.17
CA ILE A 42 37.77 -17.08 -3.56
C ILE A 42 37.53 -16.86 -5.06
N GLY A 43 37.11 -15.63 -5.42
CA GLY A 43 36.76 -15.24 -6.78
C GLY A 43 35.27 -15.34 -7.11
N ASP A 44 34.47 -16.05 -6.28
CA ASP A 44 33.01 -16.10 -6.49
C ASP A 44 32.37 -14.72 -6.29
N SER A 45 31.33 -14.44 -7.06
CA SER A 45 30.52 -13.24 -6.93
C SER A 45 29.25 -13.53 -6.09
N LEU A 46 29.03 -12.76 -5.04
CA LEU A 46 27.88 -12.91 -4.15
C LEU A 46 27.04 -11.62 -4.15
N GLU A 47 25.73 -11.77 -4.24
CA GLU A 47 24.82 -10.67 -3.95
C GLU A 47 24.68 -10.54 -2.43
N VAL A 48 25.04 -9.37 -1.92
CA VAL A 48 25.03 -9.07 -0.48
C VAL A 48 24.40 -7.73 -0.21
N PHE A 49 23.76 -7.60 0.94
CA PHE A 49 23.33 -6.33 1.50
C PHE A 49 24.35 -5.85 2.53
N VAL A 50 24.72 -4.56 2.48
CA VAL A 50 25.72 -4.00 3.38
C VAL A 50 25.09 -3.06 4.39
N TYR A 51 25.34 -3.31 5.67
CA TYR A 51 24.83 -2.52 6.78
C TYR A 51 25.87 -2.38 7.90
N ARG A 52 25.50 -1.82 9.05
CA ARG A 52 26.37 -1.73 10.22
C ARG A 52 25.89 -2.63 11.35
N ASP A 53 26.80 -3.43 11.91
CA ASP A 53 26.52 -4.28 13.07
C ASP A 53 26.32 -3.45 14.36
N SER A 54 26.07 -4.14 15.48
CA SER A 54 25.87 -3.50 16.79
C SER A 54 27.11 -2.75 17.31
N SER A 55 28.28 -3.06 16.78
CA SER A 55 29.55 -2.37 17.07
C SER A 55 29.87 -1.26 16.06
N ASP A 56 28.90 -0.90 15.20
CA ASP A 56 28.99 0.15 14.19
C ASP A 56 30.00 -0.13 13.06
N ARG A 57 30.42 -1.39 12.87
CA ARG A 57 31.32 -1.84 11.82
C ARG A 57 30.52 -2.18 10.58
N LEU A 58 31.05 -1.88 9.37
CA LEU A 58 30.45 -2.34 8.13
C LEU A 58 30.49 -3.87 8.08
N ILE A 59 29.35 -4.47 7.74
CA ILE A 59 29.13 -5.90 7.64
C ILE A 59 28.22 -6.20 6.45
N ALA A 60 28.46 -7.32 5.78
CA ALA A 60 27.60 -7.81 4.73
C ALA A 60 26.72 -8.96 5.21
N THR A 61 25.58 -9.15 4.58
CA THR A 61 24.71 -10.31 4.76
C THR A 61 24.12 -10.76 3.44
N THR A 62 23.85 -12.05 3.31
CA THR A 62 23.04 -12.63 2.24
C THR A 62 21.55 -12.71 2.61
N GLU A 63 21.19 -12.34 3.85
CA GLU A 63 19.80 -12.19 4.25
C GLU A 63 19.18 -10.99 3.52
N GLU A 64 17.89 -11.11 3.21
CA GLU A 64 17.13 -10.09 2.52
C GLU A 64 16.48 -9.12 3.50
N PRO A 65 16.91 -7.84 3.54
CA PRO A 65 16.21 -6.86 4.35
C PRO A 65 14.86 -6.53 3.74
N ALA A 66 13.91 -6.17 4.57
CA ALA A 66 12.59 -5.72 4.11
C ALA A 66 12.63 -4.41 3.29
N LEU A 67 13.68 -3.60 3.45
CA LEU A 67 13.89 -2.34 2.73
C LEU A 67 15.36 -2.12 2.39
N THR A 68 15.61 -1.54 1.23
CA THR A 68 16.91 -0.96 0.86
C THR A 68 16.86 0.58 0.93
N LEU A 69 18.00 1.23 0.78
CA LEU A 69 18.12 2.69 0.89
C LEU A 69 17.13 3.42 -0.03
N GLY A 70 16.35 4.33 0.53
CA GLY A 70 15.33 5.10 -0.17
C GLY A 70 14.00 4.38 -0.41
N GLN A 71 13.91 3.07 -0.16
CA GLN A 71 12.65 2.35 -0.29
C GLN A 71 11.69 2.63 0.86
N ILE A 72 10.41 2.57 0.55
CA ILE A 72 9.30 2.74 1.50
C ILE A 72 8.59 1.40 1.70
N GLY A 73 8.30 1.06 2.95
CA GLY A 73 7.49 -0.11 3.29
C GLY A 73 6.94 -0.06 4.70
N LEU A 74 6.16 -1.07 5.05
CA LEU A 74 5.59 -1.24 6.38
C LEU A 74 6.54 -2.07 7.24
N LEU A 75 7.05 -1.49 8.34
CA LEU A 75 7.85 -2.21 9.32
C LEU A 75 7.14 -2.26 10.67
N CYS A 76 7.25 -3.42 11.35
CA CYS A 76 6.65 -3.64 12.66
C CYS A 76 7.56 -3.09 13.77
N VAL A 77 6.98 -2.36 14.71
CA VAL A 77 7.69 -1.91 15.92
C VAL A 77 7.86 -3.09 16.87
N LYS A 78 9.12 -3.47 17.18
CA LYS A 78 9.45 -4.46 18.20
C LYS A 78 9.38 -3.85 19.59
N GLU A 79 10.11 -2.75 19.81
CA GLU A 79 10.20 -2.11 21.11
C GLU A 79 10.36 -0.58 21.01
N ILE A 80 10.13 0.10 22.13
CA ILE A 80 10.36 1.54 22.28
C ILE A 80 11.47 1.76 23.31
N SER A 81 12.42 2.61 22.95
CA SER A 81 13.57 2.95 23.78
C SER A 81 13.62 4.46 24.09
N LYS A 82 14.66 4.89 24.82
CA LYS A 82 14.89 6.32 25.12
C LYS A 82 15.21 7.19 23.89
N ILE A 83 15.65 6.58 22.78
CA ILE A 83 16.10 7.30 21.57
C ILE A 83 15.12 7.20 20.38
N GLY A 84 14.13 6.31 20.49
CA GLY A 84 13.16 6.04 19.43
C GLY A 84 12.57 4.66 19.55
N ALA A 85 12.01 4.17 18.45
CA ALA A 85 11.50 2.81 18.34
C ALA A 85 12.46 1.95 17.52
N PHE A 86 12.52 0.66 17.82
CA PHE A 86 13.24 -0.33 17.03
C PHE A 86 12.25 -1.13 16.20
N LEU A 87 12.55 -1.24 14.91
CA LEU A 87 11.69 -1.86 13.90
C LEU A 87 12.31 -3.17 13.42
N ASP A 88 11.45 -4.17 13.23
CA ASP A 88 11.83 -5.38 12.54
C ASP A 88 11.90 -5.14 11.03
N TRP A 89 13.05 -5.36 10.44
CA TRP A 89 13.30 -5.22 9.00
C TRP A 89 13.94 -6.45 8.37
N GLY A 90 13.88 -7.60 9.09
CA GLY A 90 14.36 -8.89 8.59
C GLY A 90 15.84 -9.19 8.85
N LEU A 91 16.59 -8.26 9.46
CA LEU A 91 18.00 -8.49 9.83
C LEU A 91 18.15 -8.63 11.36
N GLU A 92 19.29 -9.22 11.78
CA GLU A 92 19.57 -9.45 13.20
C GLU A 92 19.56 -8.17 14.06
N LYS A 93 20.07 -7.06 13.51
CA LYS A 93 20.06 -5.77 14.17
C LYS A 93 18.80 -5.01 13.76
N ASP A 94 17.94 -4.70 14.73
CA ASP A 94 16.72 -3.93 14.48
C ASP A 94 17.04 -2.50 13.97
N LEU A 95 16.15 -1.97 13.15
CA LEU A 95 16.28 -0.66 12.54
C LEU A 95 15.74 0.43 13.48
N LEU A 96 16.55 1.43 13.80
CA LEU A 96 16.13 2.56 14.63
C LEU A 96 15.22 3.53 13.86
N LEU A 97 14.07 3.85 14.44
CA LEU A 97 13.19 4.96 14.07
C LEU A 97 13.28 6.05 15.17
N PRO A 98 14.13 7.07 15.01
CA PRO A 98 14.31 8.13 16.00
C PRO A 98 13.01 8.89 16.28
N TYR A 99 12.79 9.39 17.49
CA TYR A 99 11.58 10.17 17.83
C TYR A 99 11.34 11.36 16.89
N LYS A 100 12.39 12.08 16.51
CA LYS A 100 12.32 13.23 15.58
C LYS A 100 11.84 12.85 14.17
N GLU A 101 11.92 11.57 13.81
CA GLU A 101 11.50 11.03 12.51
C GLU A 101 10.10 10.41 12.54
N GLN A 102 9.45 10.35 13.70
CA GLN A 102 8.09 9.86 13.85
C GLN A 102 7.08 10.98 13.55
N THR A 103 6.08 10.70 12.72
CA THR A 103 4.97 11.62 12.43
C THR A 103 3.76 11.40 13.33
N VAL A 104 3.68 10.23 13.97
CA VAL A 104 2.69 9.87 14.99
C VAL A 104 3.37 9.07 16.10
N GLN A 105 2.75 9.00 17.26
CA GLN A 105 3.23 8.12 18.33
C GLN A 105 3.07 6.65 17.92
N VAL A 106 4.19 5.94 17.79
CA VAL A 106 4.20 4.53 17.42
C VAL A 106 3.98 3.63 18.65
N ARG A 107 3.53 2.38 18.40
CA ARG A 107 3.25 1.39 19.45
C ARG A 107 3.85 0.04 19.08
N PRO A 108 4.41 -0.73 20.04
CA PRO A 108 4.89 -2.08 19.82
C PRO A 108 3.82 -2.98 19.20
N GLY A 109 4.23 -3.88 18.30
CA GLY A 109 3.37 -4.80 17.58
C GLY A 109 2.53 -4.16 16.47
N LYS A 110 2.70 -2.86 16.19
CA LYS A 110 2.05 -2.18 15.07
C LYS A 110 3.04 -1.86 13.97
N SER A 111 2.57 -1.91 12.72
CA SER A 111 3.39 -1.59 11.54
C SER A 111 3.11 -0.17 11.07
N TYR A 112 4.17 0.52 10.67
CA TYR A 112 4.10 1.90 10.17
C TYR A 112 4.87 2.04 8.86
N PRO A 113 4.40 2.93 7.96
CA PRO A 113 5.12 3.23 6.74
C PRO A 113 6.38 4.03 7.07
N VAL A 114 7.52 3.55 6.61
CA VAL A 114 8.82 4.18 6.81
C VAL A 114 9.66 4.08 5.55
N ALA A 115 10.59 5.02 5.39
CA ALA A 115 11.67 4.93 4.41
C ALA A 115 12.99 4.65 5.12
N LEU A 116 13.87 3.90 4.45
CA LEU A 116 15.24 3.69 4.90
C LEU A 116 16.11 4.86 4.47
N TYR A 117 16.85 5.47 5.39
CA TYR A 117 17.77 6.56 5.11
C TYR A 117 19.08 6.45 5.88
N ILE A 118 20.09 7.18 5.44
CA ILE A 118 21.36 7.31 6.15
C ILE A 118 21.35 8.62 6.95
N ASP A 119 21.53 8.53 8.24
CA ASP A 119 21.60 9.69 9.13
C ASP A 119 22.94 10.44 9.04
N LYS A 120 23.07 11.57 9.76
CA LYS A 120 24.30 12.37 9.80
C LYS A 120 25.50 11.61 10.38
N SER A 121 25.27 10.56 11.16
CA SER A 121 26.30 9.68 11.73
C SER A 121 26.66 8.52 10.78
N LYS A 122 26.18 8.53 9.56
CA LYS A 122 26.37 7.47 8.56
C LYS A 122 25.81 6.10 9.00
N ARG A 123 24.67 6.11 9.71
CA ARG A 123 23.92 4.92 10.13
C ARG A 123 22.63 4.80 9.37
N LEU A 124 22.22 3.57 9.07
CA LEU A 124 20.90 3.29 8.54
C LEU A 124 19.86 3.52 9.62
N CYS A 125 18.85 4.31 9.32
CA CYS A 125 17.72 4.62 10.19
C CYS A 125 16.42 4.64 9.39
N ALA A 126 15.29 4.50 10.07
CA ALA A 126 13.97 4.66 9.48
C ALA A 126 13.45 6.09 9.69
N THR A 127 12.67 6.59 8.74
CA THR A 127 11.89 7.82 8.86
C THR A 127 10.45 7.60 8.45
N MET A 128 9.49 8.17 9.17
CA MET A 128 8.07 8.24 8.77
C MET A 128 7.77 9.46 7.89
N LYS A 129 8.73 10.36 7.70
CA LYS A 129 8.63 11.53 6.81
C LYS A 129 8.89 11.12 5.38
N ILE A 130 8.02 10.27 4.84
CA ILE A 130 8.24 9.61 3.55
C ILE A 130 7.90 10.46 2.34
N TYR A 131 7.36 11.66 2.53
CA TYR A 131 6.93 12.53 1.44
C TYR A 131 8.03 12.75 0.39
N ASP A 132 9.26 13.05 0.81
CA ASP A 132 10.37 13.36 -0.08
C ASP A 132 10.98 12.11 -0.78
N TYR A 133 10.52 10.91 -0.39
CA TYR A 133 10.91 9.64 -1.00
C TYR A 133 9.92 9.17 -2.07
N LEU A 134 8.78 9.85 -2.19
CA LEU A 134 7.75 9.49 -3.16
C LEU A 134 8.00 10.19 -4.51
N ALA A 135 7.82 9.45 -5.58
CA ALA A 135 7.96 9.91 -6.95
C ALA A 135 6.65 10.48 -7.51
N THR A 136 6.76 11.27 -8.57
CA THR A 136 5.63 11.91 -9.27
C THR A 136 5.44 11.39 -10.70
N ASP A 137 6.33 10.52 -11.18
CA ASP A 137 6.32 9.93 -12.51
C ASP A 137 5.58 8.59 -12.56
N SER A 138 4.41 8.52 -11.90
CA SER A 138 3.65 7.28 -11.83
C SER A 138 3.12 6.86 -13.22
N PRO A 139 3.04 5.53 -13.50
CA PRO A 139 2.48 5.03 -14.75
C PRO A 139 0.95 5.04 -14.77
N TYR A 140 0.31 5.45 -13.67
CA TYR A 140 -1.12 5.39 -13.52
C TYR A 140 -1.83 6.49 -14.28
N THR A 141 -2.93 6.10 -14.94
CA THR A 141 -3.84 7.01 -15.60
C THR A 141 -5.17 7.11 -14.86
N LYS A 142 -6.02 8.04 -15.27
CA LYS A 142 -7.38 8.16 -14.73
C LYS A 142 -8.10 6.81 -14.80
N ASP A 143 -8.84 6.50 -13.74
CA ASP A 143 -9.63 5.28 -13.54
C ASP A 143 -8.82 4.02 -13.21
N ALA A 144 -7.49 4.06 -13.20
CA ALA A 144 -6.68 2.95 -12.73
C ALA A 144 -6.97 2.64 -11.25
N MET A 145 -7.05 1.35 -10.92
CA MET A 145 -7.11 0.89 -9.52
C MET A 145 -5.71 0.75 -8.99
N ILE A 146 -5.50 1.28 -7.79
CA ILE A 146 -4.21 1.26 -7.08
C ILE A 146 -4.34 0.66 -5.70
N GLN A 147 -3.23 0.20 -5.20
CA GLN A 147 -3.04 -0.13 -3.79
C GLN A 147 -2.07 0.87 -3.16
N GLY A 148 -2.25 1.14 -1.88
CA GLY A 148 -1.36 2.06 -1.20
C GLY A 148 -1.47 1.96 0.31
N ILE A 149 -0.61 2.73 0.98
CA ILE A 149 -0.52 2.77 2.44
C ILE A 149 -0.72 4.22 2.87
N VAL A 150 -1.62 4.43 3.83
CA VAL A 150 -1.82 5.74 4.44
C VAL A 150 -0.59 6.12 5.25
N TYR A 151 0.07 7.23 4.89
CA TYR A 151 1.22 7.72 5.64
C TYR A 151 0.97 9.01 6.41
N GLN A 152 -0.09 9.74 6.07
CA GLN A 152 -0.50 10.94 6.79
C GLN A 152 -2.01 11.15 6.67
N VAL A 153 -2.64 11.58 7.77
CA VAL A 153 -4.03 12.02 7.80
C VAL A 153 -4.06 13.48 8.20
N ASN A 154 -4.59 14.33 7.33
CA ASN A 154 -4.75 15.76 7.58
C ASN A 154 -6.25 16.11 7.63
N PRO A 155 -6.77 16.61 8.76
CA PRO A 155 -8.20 16.89 8.92
C PRO A 155 -8.76 17.92 7.93
N ASN A 156 -7.91 18.78 7.37
CA ASN A 156 -8.31 19.84 6.43
C ASN A 156 -8.14 19.44 4.97
N LEU A 157 -7.10 18.65 4.64
CA LEU A 157 -6.74 18.30 3.27
C LEU A 157 -7.29 16.93 2.86
N GLY A 158 -7.18 15.93 3.74
CA GLY A 158 -7.58 14.56 3.46
C GLY A 158 -6.53 13.52 3.88
N VAL A 159 -6.50 12.39 3.18
CA VAL A 159 -5.65 11.23 3.49
C VAL A 159 -4.56 11.11 2.43
N PHE A 160 -3.31 11.12 2.87
CA PHE A 160 -2.15 10.96 2.00
C PHE A 160 -1.74 9.50 1.94
N VAL A 161 -1.50 9.01 0.73
CA VAL A 161 -1.28 7.59 0.42
C VAL A 161 0.01 7.43 -0.36
N ALA A 162 0.88 6.54 0.10
CA ALA A 162 2.02 6.06 -0.67
C ALA A 162 1.51 4.93 -1.60
N VAL A 163 1.25 5.27 -2.85
CA VAL A 163 0.77 4.33 -3.87
C VAL A 163 1.92 3.41 -4.25
N ASP A 164 1.73 2.08 -4.12
CA ASP A 164 2.74 1.03 -4.31
C ASP A 164 4.02 1.23 -3.49
N GLY A 165 3.94 2.03 -2.40
CA GLY A 165 5.12 2.45 -1.65
C GLY A 165 6.07 3.36 -2.43
N LYS A 166 5.65 3.95 -3.55
CA LYS A 166 6.52 4.67 -4.48
C LYS A 166 5.98 6.03 -4.93
N TYR A 167 4.68 6.19 -5.14
CA TYR A 167 4.12 7.38 -5.76
C TYR A 167 3.21 8.17 -4.83
N HIS A 168 3.16 9.49 -5.05
CA HIS A 168 2.27 10.37 -4.31
C HIS A 168 0.80 10.15 -4.66
N GLY A 169 -0.01 9.82 -3.66
CA GLY A 169 -1.46 9.78 -3.75
C GLY A 169 -2.12 10.57 -2.64
N MET A 170 -3.30 11.12 -2.91
CA MET A 170 -4.12 11.82 -1.93
C MET A 170 -5.60 11.56 -2.17
N ILE A 171 -6.32 11.22 -1.12
CA ILE A 171 -7.79 11.18 -1.09
C ILE A 171 -8.24 12.51 -0.50
N PRO A 172 -8.84 13.44 -1.29
CA PRO A 172 -9.32 14.72 -0.78
C PRO A 172 -10.36 14.53 0.33
N LYS A 173 -10.41 15.45 1.31
CA LYS A 173 -11.34 15.40 2.44
C LYS A 173 -12.79 15.13 2.02
N LYS A 174 -13.28 15.74 0.94
CA LYS A 174 -14.63 15.54 0.40
C LYS A 174 -14.94 14.10 -0.03
N ASN A 175 -13.88 13.29 -0.29
CA ASN A 175 -13.95 11.89 -0.75
C ASN A 175 -13.58 10.89 0.34
N VAL A 176 -13.23 11.37 1.55
CA VAL A 176 -12.89 10.51 2.69
C VAL A 176 -14.19 10.02 3.33
N HIS A 177 -14.40 8.71 3.35
CA HIS A 177 -15.50 8.05 4.06
C HIS A 177 -14.89 7.07 5.06
N GLY A 178 -15.27 7.22 6.32
CA GLY A 178 -14.70 6.42 7.41
C GLY A 178 -13.49 7.08 8.09
N GLN A 179 -12.85 6.31 8.98
CA GLN A 179 -11.67 6.75 9.73
C GLN A 179 -10.43 6.05 9.21
N PHE A 180 -9.37 6.81 8.97
CA PHE A 180 -8.08 6.31 8.53
C PHE A 180 -7.01 6.58 9.58
N ARG A 181 -6.05 5.66 9.65
CA ARG A 181 -4.87 5.77 10.50
C ARG A 181 -3.61 5.56 9.66
N VAL A 182 -2.51 6.14 10.10
CA VAL A 182 -1.20 5.88 9.50
C VAL A 182 -0.88 4.38 9.60
N GLY A 183 -0.53 3.77 8.47
CA GLY A 183 -0.30 2.33 8.31
C GLY A 183 -1.47 1.56 7.70
N ASP A 184 -2.67 2.15 7.57
CA ASP A 184 -3.79 1.48 6.92
C ASP A 184 -3.49 1.23 5.44
N LYS A 185 -3.80 0.01 4.98
CA LYS A 185 -3.77 -0.32 3.55
C LYS A 185 -5.06 0.13 2.91
N VAL A 186 -4.97 0.73 1.74
CA VAL A 186 -6.13 1.21 0.98
C VAL A 186 -6.07 0.73 -0.47
N GLN A 187 -7.24 0.41 -1.01
CA GLN A 187 -7.46 0.30 -2.44
C GLN A 187 -8.26 1.52 -2.89
N ALA A 188 -7.82 2.17 -3.94
CA ALA A 188 -8.45 3.38 -4.42
C ALA A 188 -8.37 3.46 -5.95
N ARG A 189 -9.23 4.29 -6.51
CA ARG A 189 -9.23 4.60 -7.94
C ARG A 189 -8.61 5.97 -8.17
N VAL A 190 -7.77 6.09 -9.19
CA VAL A 190 -7.24 7.36 -9.65
C VAL A 190 -8.37 8.17 -10.31
N VAL A 191 -8.71 9.32 -9.73
CA VAL A 191 -9.72 10.24 -10.28
C VAL A 191 -9.08 11.19 -11.27
N HIS A 192 -7.90 11.69 -10.92
CA HIS A 192 -7.16 12.67 -11.69
C HIS A 192 -5.66 12.53 -11.44
N VAL A 193 -4.88 12.67 -12.51
CA VAL A 193 -3.42 12.83 -12.42
C VAL A 193 -3.16 14.34 -12.54
N ARG A 194 -2.59 14.93 -11.49
CA ARG A 194 -2.32 16.36 -11.45
C ARG A 194 -1.18 16.74 -12.39
N GLU A 195 -1.04 17.99 -12.71
CA GLU A 195 0.07 18.51 -13.54
C GLU A 195 1.44 18.24 -12.93
N ASP A 196 1.53 18.20 -11.58
CA ASP A 196 2.74 17.83 -10.85
C ASP A 196 2.96 16.31 -10.74
N GLY A 197 2.18 15.49 -11.44
CA GLY A 197 2.28 14.03 -11.49
C GLY A 197 1.69 13.30 -10.28
N LYS A 198 1.20 14.02 -9.27
CA LYS A 198 0.59 13.40 -8.09
C LYS A 198 -0.83 12.92 -8.39
N LEU A 199 -1.24 11.83 -7.72
CA LEU A 199 -2.50 11.16 -7.96
C LEU A 199 -3.59 11.66 -7.00
N GLU A 200 -4.71 12.16 -7.54
CA GLU A 200 -5.94 12.35 -6.76
C GLU A 200 -6.72 11.04 -6.76
N LEU A 201 -7.06 10.56 -5.57
CA LEU A 201 -7.64 9.24 -5.36
C LEU A 201 -9.07 9.32 -4.84
N SER A 202 -9.86 8.27 -5.09
CA SER A 202 -11.19 8.06 -4.52
C SER A 202 -11.37 6.62 -4.09
N LEU A 203 -11.99 6.42 -2.93
CA LEU A 203 -12.40 5.10 -2.43
C LEU A 203 -13.70 4.61 -3.10
N ARG A 204 -14.42 5.52 -3.77
CA ARG A 204 -15.65 5.15 -4.48
C ARG A 204 -15.32 4.48 -5.79
N GLU A 205 -15.93 3.36 -6.03
CA GLU A 205 -15.96 2.75 -7.36
C GLU A 205 -16.57 3.73 -8.37
N ARG A 206 -16.34 3.50 -9.66
CA ARG A 206 -17.05 4.25 -10.70
C ARG A 206 -18.56 4.11 -10.47
N VAL A 207 -19.27 5.20 -10.68
CA VAL A 207 -20.74 5.21 -10.61
C VAL A 207 -21.32 4.14 -11.53
N GLU A 208 -20.68 3.87 -12.67
CA GLU A 208 -21.08 2.84 -13.64
C GLU A 208 -20.97 1.43 -13.05
N PHE A 209 -19.82 1.06 -12.43
CA PHE A 209 -19.65 -0.25 -11.78
C PHE A 209 -20.56 -0.41 -10.55
N GLN A 210 -20.80 0.67 -9.82
CA GLN A 210 -21.76 0.65 -8.72
C GLN A 210 -23.19 0.45 -9.25
N ILE A 211 -23.55 1.09 -10.38
CA ILE A 211 -24.84 0.88 -11.04
C ILE A 211 -25.00 -0.56 -11.49
N ASP A 212 -23.97 -1.19 -12.06
CA ASP A 212 -24.02 -2.59 -12.49
C ASP A 212 -24.21 -3.55 -11.30
N LYS A 213 -23.52 -3.31 -10.18
CA LYS A 213 -23.73 -4.08 -8.94
C LYS A 213 -25.12 -3.87 -8.37
N ASP A 214 -25.57 -2.61 -8.27
CA ASP A 214 -26.91 -2.27 -7.80
C ASP A 214 -27.97 -2.90 -8.74
N ALA A 215 -27.73 -2.93 -10.04
CA ALA A 215 -28.60 -3.57 -11.03
C ALA A 215 -28.66 -5.09 -10.86
N ALA A 216 -27.53 -5.75 -10.57
CA ALA A 216 -27.50 -7.18 -10.28
C ALA A 216 -28.35 -7.50 -9.04
N VAL A 217 -28.22 -6.74 -7.94
CA VAL A 217 -29.06 -6.91 -6.74
C VAL A 217 -30.55 -6.74 -7.07
N VAL A 218 -30.91 -5.75 -7.91
CA VAL A 218 -32.30 -5.57 -8.35
C VAL A 218 -32.79 -6.76 -9.16
N MET A 219 -31.96 -7.34 -10.03
CA MET A 219 -32.31 -8.54 -10.81
C MET A 219 -32.49 -9.76 -9.91
N ASP A 220 -31.59 -10.02 -8.95
CA ASP A 220 -31.66 -11.14 -8.01
C ASP A 220 -32.96 -11.08 -7.18
N VAL A 221 -33.32 -9.86 -6.71
CA VAL A 221 -34.58 -9.68 -5.96
C VAL A 221 -35.80 -9.84 -6.90
N LEU A 222 -35.75 -9.34 -8.14
CA LEU A 222 -36.79 -9.58 -9.13
C LEU A 222 -37.02 -11.08 -9.38
N GLU A 223 -35.97 -11.86 -9.51
CA GLU A 223 -36.03 -13.31 -9.66
C GLU A 223 -36.66 -13.99 -8.44
N SER A 224 -36.34 -13.53 -7.21
CA SER A 224 -36.95 -14.03 -5.99
C SER A 224 -38.45 -13.74 -5.86
N TYR A 225 -38.96 -12.76 -6.61
CA TYR A 225 -40.35 -12.37 -6.75
C TYR A 225 -41.01 -12.90 -8.03
N ASP A 226 -40.56 -14.03 -8.55
CA ASP A 226 -41.05 -14.63 -9.79
C ASP A 226 -41.07 -13.66 -10.99
N GLY A 227 -40.06 -12.79 -11.05
CA GLY A 227 -39.84 -11.83 -12.13
C GLY A 227 -40.68 -10.54 -12.04
N VAL A 228 -41.43 -10.30 -10.96
CA VAL A 228 -42.28 -9.11 -10.83
C VAL A 228 -42.19 -8.50 -9.42
N LEU A 229 -41.50 -7.37 -9.30
CA LEU A 229 -41.55 -6.57 -8.08
C LEU A 229 -42.88 -5.84 -7.96
N PRO A 230 -43.55 -5.91 -6.77
CA PRO A 230 -44.85 -5.29 -6.57
C PRO A 230 -44.79 -3.76 -6.39
N PHE A 231 -43.65 -3.15 -6.63
CA PHE A 231 -43.40 -1.71 -6.51
C PHE A 231 -42.44 -1.23 -7.63
N SER A 232 -42.37 0.08 -7.82
CA SER A 232 -41.53 0.73 -8.81
C SER A 232 -40.51 1.70 -8.14
N GLU A 233 -39.80 2.48 -8.95
CA GLU A 233 -38.87 3.53 -8.48
C GLU A 233 -39.56 4.63 -7.63
N LYS A 234 -40.92 4.62 -7.58
CA LYS A 234 -41.72 5.55 -6.74
C LYS A 234 -41.92 5.05 -5.30
N ALA A 235 -41.55 3.81 -4.99
CA ALA A 235 -41.65 3.26 -3.65
C ALA A 235 -40.98 4.14 -2.60
N SER A 236 -41.42 3.98 -1.34
CA SER A 236 -40.82 4.73 -0.22
C SER A 236 -39.41 4.27 0.07
N PRO A 237 -38.53 5.13 0.63
CA PRO A 237 -37.16 4.74 0.99
C PRO A 237 -37.10 3.52 1.89
N GLU A 238 -38.03 3.39 2.85
CA GLU A 238 -38.12 2.29 3.82
C GLU A 238 -38.36 0.96 3.14
N VAL A 239 -39.23 0.92 2.12
CA VAL A 239 -39.51 -0.29 1.35
C VAL A 239 -38.31 -0.72 0.57
N ILE A 240 -37.65 0.23 -0.12
CA ILE A 240 -36.46 -0.05 -0.93
C ILE A 240 -35.31 -0.54 -0.05
N GLU A 241 -35.08 0.08 1.11
CA GLU A 241 -34.05 -0.33 2.04
C GLU A 241 -34.30 -1.73 2.61
N ARG A 242 -35.56 -2.02 2.99
CA ARG A 242 -35.96 -3.33 3.53
C ARG A 242 -35.78 -4.46 2.53
N GLU A 243 -36.24 -4.26 1.27
CA GLU A 243 -36.27 -5.31 0.25
C GLU A 243 -34.94 -5.48 -0.52
N LEU A 244 -34.18 -4.40 -0.68
CA LEU A 244 -33.01 -4.37 -1.55
C LEU A 244 -31.72 -3.93 -0.81
N ASN A 245 -31.83 -3.53 0.46
CA ASN A 245 -30.72 -3.01 1.25
C ASN A 245 -29.94 -1.89 0.54
N MET A 246 -30.64 -1.00 -0.17
CA MET A 246 -30.05 0.11 -0.92
C MET A 246 -30.84 1.41 -0.75
N SER A 247 -30.17 2.54 -1.01
CA SER A 247 -30.85 3.84 -0.99
C SER A 247 -31.76 4.02 -2.20
N LYS A 248 -32.81 4.84 -2.04
CA LYS A 248 -33.75 5.18 -3.15
C LYS A 248 -33.02 5.77 -4.37
N ALA A 249 -31.94 6.54 -4.17
CA ALA A 249 -31.16 7.09 -5.25
C ALA A 249 -30.36 6.02 -6.02
N ALA A 250 -29.80 5.01 -5.32
CA ALA A 250 -29.14 3.87 -5.91
C ALA A 250 -30.15 3.00 -6.71
N PHE A 251 -31.28 2.69 -6.11
CA PHE A 251 -32.35 1.95 -6.76
C PHE A 251 -32.84 2.62 -8.06
N LYS A 252 -33.11 3.94 -8.03
CA LYS A 252 -33.48 4.67 -9.25
C LYS A 252 -32.44 4.58 -10.36
N ARG A 253 -31.15 4.68 -10.03
CA ARG A 253 -30.07 4.56 -11.03
C ARG A 253 -30.03 3.14 -11.60
N ALA A 254 -30.10 2.11 -10.76
CA ALA A 254 -30.11 0.71 -11.15
C ALA A 254 -31.29 0.37 -12.06
N VAL A 255 -32.49 0.77 -11.69
CA VAL A 255 -33.71 0.61 -12.51
C VAL A 255 -33.58 1.35 -13.85
N GLY A 256 -33.09 2.59 -13.84
CA GLY A 256 -32.82 3.35 -15.07
C GLY A 256 -31.84 2.65 -16.02
N HIS A 257 -30.78 2.04 -15.46
CA HIS A 257 -29.81 1.26 -16.21
C HIS A 257 -30.44 -0.01 -16.81
N LEU A 258 -31.20 -0.77 -16.02
CA LEU A 258 -31.89 -1.99 -16.47
C LEU A 258 -32.97 -1.73 -17.53
N LEU A 259 -33.66 -0.60 -17.44
CA LEU A 259 -34.59 -0.14 -18.49
C LEU A 259 -33.85 0.19 -19.79
N LYS A 260 -32.75 0.93 -19.70
CA LYS A 260 -31.92 1.31 -20.86
C LYS A 260 -31.33 0.07 -21.55
N THR A 261 -30.94 -0.94 -20.79
CA THR A 261 -30.42 -2.22 -21.31
C THR A 261 -31.53 -3.22 -21.68
N LYS A 262 -32.79 -2.80 -21.59
CA LYS A 262 -33.97 -3.61 -21.92
C LYS A 262 -34.13 -4.92 -21.11
N LYS A 263 -33.48 -5.03 -19.97
CA LYS A 263 -33.59 -6.19 -19.08
C LYS A 263 -34.90 -6.22 -18.29
N ILE A 264 -35.49 -5.05 -18.06
CA ILE A 264 -36.76 -4.91 -17.33
C ILE A 264 -37.71 -3.95 -18.05
N GLN A 265 -38.98 -4.00 -17.67
CA GLN A 265 -40.01 -3.03 -18.03
C GLN A 265 -40.79 -2.59 -16.81
N ILE A 266 -41.37 -1.39 -16.84
CA ILE A 266 -42.25 -0.87 -15.78
C ILE A 266 -43.68 -0.86 -16.36
N ASP A 267 -44.58 -1.57 -15.67
CA ASP A 267 -45.99 -1.66 -15.99
C ASP A 267 -46.84 -1.38 -14.71
N GLN A 268 -47.76 -0.39 -14.78
CA GLN A 268 -48.71 -0.08 -13.72
C GLN A 268 -48.09 0.00 -12.30
N HIS A 269 -46.94 0.65 -12.16
CA HIS A 269 -46.20 0.75 -10.87
C HIS A 269 -45.50 -0.55 -10.40
N LYS A 270 -45.34 -1.54 -11.26
CA LYS A 270 -44.53 -2.75 -11.03
C LYS A 270 -43.36 -2.80 -11.96
N ILE A 271 -42.28 -3.45 -11.51
CA ILE A 271 -41.13 -3.74 -12.34
C ILE A 271 -41.18 -5.20 -12.73
N ARG A 272 -40.99 -5.51 -14.01
CA ARG A 272 -40.99 -6.88 -14.55
C ARG A 272 -39.72 -7.15 -15.33
N ILE A 273 -39.25 -8.40 -15.27
CA ILE A 273 -38.17 -8.86 -16.16
C ILE A 273 -38.69 -8.95 -17.58
N ASN A 274 -37.93 -8.47 -18.52
CA ASN A 274 -38.19 -8.74 -19.96
C ASN A 274 -37.73 -10.16 -20.26
N VAL A 275 -38.69 -11.02 -20.60
CA VAL A 275 -38.36 -12.34 -21.14
C VAL A 275 -37.96 -12.12 -22.59
N GLU A 276 -36.69 -12.32 -22.93
CA GLU A 276 -36.27 -12.39 -24.33
C GLU A 276 -37.06 -13.51 -25.05
N LYS A 277 -37.75 -13.11 -26.12
CA LYS A 277 -38.39 -14.06 -27.02
C LYS A 277 -37.39 -14.62 -28.00
#